data_fbaffc00bad1d98d948b310da06ba98e
#
_entry.id   fbaffc00bad1d98d948b310da06ba98e
#
_cell.length_a   1.000
_cell.length_b   1.000
_cell.length_c   1.000
_cell.angle_alpha   90.00
_cell.angle_beta   90.00
_cell.angle_gamma   90.00
#
_symmetry.space_group_name_H-M   'P 1'
#
loop_
_entity.id
_entity.type
_entity.pdbx_description
1 polymer ?
#
loop_
_entity_poly.entity_id
_entity_poly.type
_entity_poly.pdbx_seq_one_letter_code
_entity_poly.pdbx_strand_id
1 'polypeptide(L)'
;MGWAVFLVAPLSEAQLSHLCADADRCWSALPLLVIGAFFLTLLADLAPAQESQPAEPTIEKQTTSCQAGSASGDCPRGSGAPDRQKASVETKHNERGSFVVAPLPISSPALGSGIVPVLAYIFPLGSHDKTSPPSVIGGAGLVTNNGSRAFALAGALFFGENTYHATALYARGNLNYNLYGTGVDASRTGLKIPLEQNGQVFFVEFLRRLGWKFFLGPRFLLGESTITLRPSSGSTLPPPPDVGLRTNLRALGFRLQRDTRPNRFYPTTGTLLDFTADFFSEGLGSKYSFQSYKFTFNKYASLGQKQVLAFDLGICGTGGHPPFYGNCIYGTNNQLRGYTAGRYLDRYMAVAQLEYRLVLPKRFGLVGFGGIGEVVPGEDQFFRNDNFLPSAGGGLRFLLSKKYHVNLRTDVAFGRNSHTWSIGVGEAF
;
A
#
# COMPACT_ATOMS: atom_id res chain seq x y z
N MET A 1 31.93 18.14 -24.54
CA MET A 1 33.22 18.41 -23.88
C MET A 1 32.95 19.36 -22.73
N GLY A 2 33.28 18.98 -21.49
CA GLY A 2 33.23 19.86 -20.31
C GLY A 2 32.48 19.22 -19.14
N TRP A 3 33.12 18.28 -18.46
CA TRP A 3 32.69 17.74 -17.17
C TRP A 3 33.00 18.78 -16.07
N ALA A 4 31.98 19.24 -15.37
CA ALA A 4 32.14 19.97 -14.10
C ALA A 4 31.77 19.03 -12.95
N VAL A 5 32.75 18.42 -12.34
CA VAL A 5 32.66 17.69 -11.07
C VAL A 5 32.65 18.74 -9.96
N PHE A 6 31.51 18.95 -9.31
CA PHE A 6 31.49 19.66 -8.03
C PHE A 6 31.79 18.65 -6.90
N LEU A 7 33.02 18.74 -6.40
CA LEU A 7 33.45 18.15 -5.14
C LEU A 7 32.79 18.94 -4.00
N VAL A 8 31.82 18.33 -3.32
CA VAL A 8 31.35 18.79 -2.01
C VAL A 8 32.35 18.25 -1.00
N ALA A 9 33.25 19.09 -0.50
CA ALA A 9 34.12 18.75 0.61
C ALA A 9 33.32 18.55 1.90
N PRO A 10 33.64 17.54 2.73
CA PRO A 10 32.98 17.39 4.01
C PRO A 10 33.37 18.54 4.94
N LEU A 11 32.36 19.18 5.52
CA LEU A 11 32.56 20.18 6.57
C LEU A 11 33.21 19.50 7.77
N SER A 12 34.29 20.08 8.29
CA SER A 12 35.03 19.55 9.45
C SER A 12 34.17 19.69 10.73
N GLU A 13 34.35 18.78 11.67
CA GLU A 13 33.64 18.78 12.97
C GLU A 13 33.73 20.12 13.74
N ALA A 14 34.78 20.89 13.51
CA ALA A 14 34.96 22.21 14.11
C ALA A 14 34.00 23.30 13.56
N GLN A 15 33.42 23.11 12.38
CA GLN A 15 32.44 24.06 11.80
C GLN A 15 31.00 23.76 12.22
N LEU A 16 30.71 22.53 12.65
CA LEU A 16 29.42 22.14 13.19
C LEU A 16 29.21 22.57 14.65
N SER A 17 30.30 22.70 15.43
CA SER A 17 30.23 23.10 16.84
C SER A 17 29.83 24.56 17.07
N HIS A 18 29.99 25.44 16.09
CA HIS A 18 29.59 26.85 16.20
C HIS A 18 28.13 27.15 15.81
N LEU A 19 27.43 26.17 15.25
CA LEU A 19 26.00 26.32 14.86
C LEU A 19 25.01 25.80 15.90
N CYS A 20 25.47 25.06 16.92
CA CYS A 20 24.63 24.45 17.94
C CYS A 20 25.12 24.85 19.33
N ALA A 21 24.62 26.00 19.86
CA ALA A 21 24.85 26.42 21.25
C ALA A 21 23.91 25.74 22.27
N ASP A 22 22.92 24.91 21.80
CA ASP A 22 21.98 24.16 22.64
C ASP A 22 21.77 22.77 22.02
N ALA A 23 22.31 21.74 22.65
CA ALA A 23 22.26 20.36 22.17
C ALA A 23 20.82 19.82 21.99
N ASP A 24 19.85 20.31 22.76
CA ASP A 24 18.46 19.84 22.74
C ASP A 24 17.62 20.40 21.56
N ARG A 25 18.10 21.43 20.88
CA ARG A 25 17.39 22.04 19.73
C ARG A 25 17.88 21.61 18.36
N CYS A 26 19.09 21.05 18.25
CA CYS A 26 19.63 20.56 16.98
C CYS A 26 19.02 19.23 16.52
N TRP A 27 18.54 18.41 17.44
CA TRP A 27 17.97 17.08 17.14
C TRP A 27 16.61 17.10 16.44
N SER A 28 15.91 18.22 16.48
CA SER A 28 14.60 18.37 15.83
C SER A 28 14.67 18.80 14.36
N ALA A 29 15.82 19.29 13.88
CA ALA A 29 15.97 19.84 12.53
C ALA A 29 16.61 18.87 11.51
N LEU A 30 17.36 17.86 11.97
CA LEU A 30 18.07 16.92 11.09
C LEU A 30 17.14 16.10 10.17
N PRO A 31 16.00 15.57 10.63
CA PRO A 31 15.10 14.81 9.74
C PRO A 31 14.44 15.69 8.68
N LEU A 32 14.26 17.00 8.96
CA LEU A 32 13.72 17.94 7.99
C LEU A 32 14.71 18.30 6.87
N LEU A 33 16.01 18.31 7.14
CA LEU A 33 17.07 18.57 6.16
C LEU A 33 17.28 17.42 5.17
N VAL A 34 17.20 16.17 5.64
CA VAL A 34 17.30 14.97 4.79
C VAL A 34 16.07 14.86 3.88
N ILE A 35 14.87 15.15 4.39
CA ILE A 35 13.64 15.20 3.61
C ILE A 35 13.69 16.37 2.60
N GLY A 36 14.20 17.53 2.99
CA GLY A 36 14.36 18.70 2.10
C GLY A 36 15.33 18.45 0.95
N ALA A 37 16.47 17.80 1.19
CA ALA A 37 17.45 17.47 0.14
C ALA A 37 16.89 16.42 -0.85
N PHE A 38 16.11 15.45 -0.38
CA PHE A 38 15.45 14.46 -1.24
C PHE A 38 14.33 15.08 -2.09
N PHE A 39 13.59 16.07 -1.55
CA PHE A 39 12.60 16.85 -2.32
C PHE A 39 13.21 17.72 -3.40
N LEU A 40 14.39 18.32 -3.16
CA LEU A 40 15.07 19.15 -4.16
C LEU A 40 15.59 18.33 -5.35
N THR A 41 16.07 17.10 -5.13
CA THR A 41 16.50 16.21 -6.22
C THR A 41 15.33 15.68 -7.06
N LEU A 42 14.17 15.46 -6.44
CA LEU A 42 12.93 15.07 -7.15
C LEU A 42 12.32 16.22 -7.98
N LEU A 43 12.53 17.48 -7.58
CA LEU A 43 12.09 18.67 -8.33
C LEU A 43 12.96 18.96 -9.55
N ALA A 44 14.25 18.55 -9.54
CA ALA A 44 15.15 18.72 -10.68
C ALA A 44 14.82 17.82 -11.89
N ASP A 45 14.16 16.66 -11.66
CA ASP A 45 13.70 15.74 -12.71
C ASP A 45 12.32 16.11 -13.29
N LEU A 46 11.70 17.20 -12.83
CA LEU A 46 10.39 17.69 -13.28
C LEU A 46 10.47 18.73 -14.40
N ALA A 47 11.54 18.76 -15.21
CA ALA A 47 11.52 19.47 -16.48
C ALA A 47 10.38 18.88 -17.34
N PRO A 48 9.50 19.72 -17.93
CA PRO A 48 8.38 19.22 -18.69
C PRO A 48 8.89 18.46 -19.90
N ALA A 49 8.69 17.14 -19.89
CA ALA A 49 8.78 16.36 -21.11
C ALA A 49 7.75 16.94 -22.07
N GLN A 50 8.22 17.49 -23.17
CA GLN A 50 7.42 18.03 -24.25
C GLN A 50 6.50 16.89 -24.73
N GLU A 51 5.22 17.08 -24.50
CA GLU A 51 4.15 16.16 -24.87
C GLU A 51 4.13 16.07 -26.41
N SER A 52 4.70 15.00 -26.95
CA SER A 52 4.52 14.66 -28.35
C SER A 52 3.07 14.23 -28.51
N GLN A 53 2.27 15.09 -29.14
CA GLN A 53 0.93 14.76 -29.59
C GLN A 53 0.95 13.45 -30.40
N PRO A 54 0.04 12.52 -30.13
CA PRO A 54 -0.16 11.38 -31.04
C PRO A 54 -0.64 11.92 -32.39
N ALA A 55 0.04 11.53 -33.46
CA ALA A 55 -0.37 11.83 -34.81
C ALA A 55 -1.78 11.27 -35.02
N GLU A 56 -2.73 12.15 -35.36
CA GLU A 56 -4.06 11.80 -35.85
C GLU A 56 -3.90 10.97 -37.14
N PRO A 57 -4.58 9.83 -37.28
CA PRO A 57 -4.58 9.11 -38.56
C PRO A 57 -5.35 9.94 -39.59
N THR A 58 -4.62 10.46 -40.56
CA THR A 58 -5.18 11.11 -41.75
C THR A 58 -6.00 10.07 -42.52
N ILE A 59 -7.32 10.19 -42.45
CA ILE A 59 -8.23 9.44 -43.32
C ILE A 59 -8.17 10.09 -44.67
N GLU A 60 -7.40 9.51 -45.56
CA GLU A 60 -7.38 9.85 -46.99
C GLU A 60 -8.71 9.43 -47.62
N LYS A 61 -9.60 10.41 -47.86
CA LYS A 61 -10.80 10.21 -48.65
C LYS A 61 -10.38 10.02 -50.12
N GLN A 62 -10.29 8.79 -50.58
CA GLN A 62 -10.28 8.48 -51.99
C GLN A 62 -11.66 8.81 -52.57
N THR A 63 -11.75 9.93 -53.24
CA THR A 63 -12.89 10.33 -54.06
C THR A 63 -12.71 9.65 -55.44
N THR A 64 -13.38 8.52 -55.63
CA THR A 64 -13.42 7.87 -56.96
C THR A 64 -14.46 8.62 -57.79
N SER A 65 -14.00 9.47 -58.71
CA SER A 65 -14.81 10.07 -59.77
C SER A 65 -15.18 9.04 -60.80
N CYS A 66 -16.47 8.73 -60.93
CA CYS A 66 -16.98 7.96 -62.09
C CYS A 66 -17.17 8.92 -63.28
N GLN A 67 -16.33 8.75 -64.28
CA GLN A 67 -16.54 9.34 -65.63
C GLN A 67 -17.59 8.56 -66.38
N ALA A 68 -18.60 9.28 -66.88
CA ALA A 68 -19.61 8.75 -67.76
C ALA A 68 -19.05 8.33 -69.15
N GLY A 69 -19.33 7.10 -69.52
CA GLY A 69 -19.12 6.60 -70.88
C GLY A 69 -20.22 5.58 -71.21
N SER A 70 -20.98 5.96 -72.19
CA SER A 70 -22.15 5.31 -72.82
C SER A 70 -22.00 3.83 -73.13
N ALA A 71 -23.02 3.00 -72.88
CA ALA A 71 -23.82 2.19 -73.79
C ALA A 71 -24.42 0.94 -73.09
N SER A 72 -25.71 0.86 -73.18
CA SER A 72 -26.61 -0.30 -73.30
C SER A 72 -26.34 -1.58 -72.53
N GLY A 73 -27.34 -1.97 -71.68
CA GLY A 73 -27.48 -3.36 -71.24
C GLY A 73 -28.32 -3.51 -69.98
N ASP A 74 -29.58 -3.82 -70.14
CA ASP A 74 -30.55 -4.48 -69.30
C ASP A 74 -30.29 -4.65 -67.79
N CYS A 75 -31.14 -4.00 -66.97
CA CYS A 75 -31.40 -4.38 -65.62
C CYS A 75 -32.67 -5.28 -65.54
N PRO A 76 -32.61 -6.45 -64.92
CA PRO A 76 -33.83 -7.16 -64.53
C PRO A 76 -34.31 -6.61 -63.19
N ARG A 77 -35.62 -6.23 -63.18
CA ARG A 77 -36.42 -5.96 -61.98
C ARG A 77 -36.53 -7.25 -61.15
N GLY A 78 -36.07 -7.24 -59.95
CA GLY A 78 -36.28 -8.25 -58.92
C GLY A 78 -36.89 -7.59 -57.67
N SER A 79 -38.09 -8.04 -57.36
CA SER A 79 -39.06 -7.75 -56.35
C SER A 79 -38.49 -7.55 -54.91
N GLY A 80 -39.19 -6.67 -54.20
CA GLY A 80 -38.93 -6.22 -52.84
C GLY A 80 -38.81 -7.28 -51.76
N ALA A 81 -37.95 -6.96 -50.81
CA ALA A 81 -38.04 -7.40 -49.44
C ALA A 81 -37.72 -6.18 -48.52
N PRO A 82 -38.45 -6.00 -47.43
CA PRO A 82 -38.28 -4.82 -46.58
C PRO A 82 -36.97 -4.87 -45.85
N ASP A 83 -36.27 -3.77 -45.96
CA ASP A 83 -35.01 -3.46 -45.24
C ASP A 83 -35.28 -3.58 -43.74
N ARG A 84 -34.85 -4.71 -43.14
CA ARG A 84 -34.70 -4.84 -41.69
C ARG A 84 -33.51 -3.97 -41.29
N GLN A 85 -33.79 -2.71 -40.99
CA GLN A 85 -32.91 -1.92 -40.13
C GLN A 85 -32.62 -2.77 -38.88
N LYS A 86 -31.44 -3.38 -38.85
CA LYS A 86 -30.82 -3.85 -37.64
C LYS A 86 -30.62 -2.60 -36.76
N ALA A 87 -31.62 -2.30 -35.96
CA ALA A 87 -31.41 -1.45 -34.79
C ALA A 87 -30.25 -2.09 -34.02
N SER A 88 -29.10 -1.47 -34.12
CA SER A 88 -28.01 -1.72 -33.20
C SER A 88 -28.56 -1.37 -31.81
N VAL A 89 -28.98 -2.38 -31.08
CA VAL A 89 -29.23 -2.25 -29.65
C VAL A 89 -27.90 -1.85 -29.07
N GLU A 90 -27.68 -0.55 -28.93
CA GLU A 90 -26.70 0.00 -28.01
C GLU A 90 -27.05 -0.61 -26.65
N THR A 91 -26.37 -1.69 -26.33
CA THR A 91 -26.39 -2.22 -24.97
C THR A 91 -25.77 -1.10 -24.14
N LYS A 92 -26.62 -0.22 -23.57
CA LYS A 92 -26.21 0.67 -22.49
C LYS A 92 -25.50 -0.21 -21.48
N HIS A 93 -24.19 -0.17 -21.48
CA HIS A 93 -23.38 -0.81 -20.47
C HIS A 93 -23.73 -0.12 -19.16
N ASN A 94 -24.71 -0.72 -18.47
CA ASN A 94 -25.13 -0.29 -17.15
C ASN A 94 -23.86 -0.39 -16.29
N GLU A 95 -23.30 0.75 -15.88
CA GLU A 95 -22.08 0.87 -15.09
C GLU A 95 -22.34 0.41 -13.64
N ARG A 96 -22.88 -0.80 -13.50
CA ARG A 96 -23.09 -1.43 -12.20
C ARG A 96 -21.72 -1.79 -11.64
N GLY A 97 -21.56 -1.58 -10.35
CA GLY A 97 -20.36 -2.00 -9.62
C GLY A 97 -20.10 -3.51 -9.71
N SER A 98 -19.03 -3.98 -9.10
CA SER A 98 -18.64 -5.39 -9.07
C SER A 98 -18.41 -5.84 -7.64
N PHE A 99 -18.97 -6.98 -7.26
CA PHE A 99 -18.67 -7.64 -6.00
C PHE A 99 -17.41 -8.47 -6.12
N VAL A 100 -16.61 -8.44 -5.06
CA VAL A 100 -15.47 -9.33 -4.85
C VAL A 100 -15.71 -10.08 -3.55
N VAL A 101 -15.80 -11.39 -3.63
CA VAL A 101 -15.96 -12.28 -2.47
C VAL A 101 -14.79 -13.24 -2.49
N ALA A 102 -14.07 -13.31 -1.37
CA ALA A 102 -12.92 -14.21 -1.24
C ALA A 102 -12.82 -14.75 0.20
N PRO A 103 -12.93 -16.07 0.40
CA PRO A 103 -12.53 -16.72 1.64
C PRO A 103 -11.00 -16.88 1.61
N LEU A 104 -10.27 -16.05 2.36
CA LEU A 104 -8.81 -16.07 2.38
C LEU A 104 -8.35 -16.97 3.53
N PRO A 105 -7.77 -18.14 3.28
CA PRO A 105 -7.10 -18.90 4.32
C PRO A 105 -5.86 -18.15 4.76
N ILE A 106 -5.61 -18.11 6.06
CA ILE A 106 -4.39 -17.55 6.65
C ILE A 106 -3.68 -18.62 7.44
N SER A 107 -2.35 -18.57 7.40
CA SER A 107 -1.48 -19.32 8.30
C SER A 107 -0.33 -18.40 8.69
N SER A 108 -0.27 -18.03 9.94
CA SER A 108 0.71 -17.09 10.48
C SER A 108 1.24 -17.64 11.81
N PRO A 109 2.57 -17.66 12.01
CA PRO A 109 3.13 -18.02 13.31
C PRO A 109 2.66 -17.11 14.46
N ALA A 110 2.22 -15.88 14.15
CA ALA A 110 1.69 -14.96 15.14
C ALA A 110 0.23 -15.23 15.48
N LEU A 111 -0.65 -15.42 14.47
CA LEU A 111 -2.10 -15.51 14.64
C LEU A 111 -2.64 -16.95 14.48
N GLY A 112 -1.77 -17.94 14.22
CA GLY A 112 -2.20 -19.30 13.91
C GLY A 112 -2.77 -19.43 12.50
N SER A 113 -3.51 -20.54 12.27
CA SER A 113 -4.18 -20.83 11.02
C SER A 113 -5.67 -20.50 11.11
N GLY A 114 -6.26 -20.00 10.04
CA GLY A 114 -7.65 -19.58 10.05
C GLY A 114 -8.18 -19.16 8.70
N ILE A 115 -9.30 -18.45 8.73
CA ILE A 115 -9.98 -17.94 7.54
C ILE A 115 -10.31 -16.45 7.71
N VAL A 116 -10.16 -15.70 6.64
CA VAL A 116 -10.56 -14.29 6.50
C VAL A 116 -11.57 -14.19 5.35
N PRO A 117 -12.87 -14.33 5.61
CA PRO A 117 -13.87 -13.99 4.61
C PRO A 117 -13.83 -12.49 4.31
N VAL A 118 -13.76 -12.16 3.02
CA VAL A 118 -13.74 -10.78 2.51
C VAL A 118 -14.91 -10.59 1.56
N LEU A 119 -15.65 -9.50 1.75
CA LEU A 119 -16.68 -9.01 0.84
C LEU A 119 -16.37 -7.55 0.51
N ALA A 120 -16.25 -7.23 -0.77
CA ALA A 120 -16.06 -5.86 -1.23
C ALA A 120 -16.95 -5.56 -2.43
N TYR A 121 -17.44 -4.32 -2.50
CA TYR A 121 -18.17 -3.78 -3.63
C TYR A 121 -17.41 -2.61 -4.22
N ILE A 122 -17.02 -2.73 -5.49
CA ILE A 122 -16.24 -1.75 -6.25
C ILE A 122 -17.19 -1.08 -7.24
N PHE A 123 -17.31 0.24 -7.18
CA PHE A 123 -18.29 0.99 -7.98
C PHE A 123 -17.78 2.41 -8.31
N PRO A 124 -18.19 2.99 -9.45
CA PRO A 124 -18.04 4.43 -9.70
C PRO A 124 -19.04 5.20 -8.81
N LEU A 125 -18.59 6.25 -8.10
CA LEU A 125 -19.46 7.00 -7.19
C LEU A 125 -20.40 7.99 -7.90
N GLY A 126 -20.15 8.36 -9.14
CA GLY A 126 -20.98 9.25 -9.93
C GLY A 126 -21.12 8.77 -11.37
N SER A 127 -22.32 8.82 -11.94
CA SER A 127 -22.56 8.41 -13.33
C SER A 127 -21.90 9.33 -14.36
N HIS A 128 -21.57 10.57 -13.98
CA HIS A 128 -20.91 11.57 -14.82
C HIS A 128 -19.41 11.72 -14.52
N ASP A 129 -18.93 11.18 -13.41
CA ASP A 129 -17.52 11.26 -13.01
C ASP A 129 -16.72 10.11 -13.64
N LYS A 130 -16.07 10.41 -14.76
CA LYS A 130 -15.23 9.44 -15.50
C LYS A 130 -13.75 9.52 -15.10
N THR A 131 -13.39 10.51 -14.28
CA THR A 131 -11.99 10.79 -13.91
C THR A 131 -11.60 10.15 -12.59
N SER A 132 -12.55 10.04 -11.66
CA SER A 132 -12.32 9.42 -10.35
C SER A 132 -12.07 7.91 -10.48
N PRO A 133 -11.10 7.38 -9.72
CA PRO A 133 -10.96 5.94 -9.57
C PRO A 133 -12.24 5.30 -9.01
N PRO A 134 -12.49 4.01 -9.25
CA PRO A 134 -13.59 3.30 -8.63
C PRO A 134 -13.51 3.36 -7.11
N SER A 135 -14.62 3.69 -6.47
CA SER A 135 -14.78 3.64 -5.01
C SER A 135 -14.95 2.19 -4.54
N VAL A 136 -14.57 1.91 -3.31
CA VAL A 136 -14.66 0.57 -2.71
C VAL A 136 -15.26 0.69 -1.33
N ILE A 137 -16.24 -0.15 -1.02
CA ILE A 137 -16.70 -0.40 0.34
C ILE A 137 -16.67 -1.90 0.61
N GLY A 138 -16.39 -2.30 1.84
CA GLY A 138 -16.35 -3.72 2.14
C GLY A 138 -16.16 -4.03 3.61
N GLY A 139 -16.14 -5.33 3.89
CA GLY A 139 -15.90 -5.86 5.21
C GLY A 139 -15.10 -7.15 5.14
N ALA A 140 -14.43 -7.44 6.25
CA ALA A 140 -13.71 -8.68 6.43
C ALA A 140 -13.94 -9.22 7.85
N GLY A 141 -13.95 -10.55 7.97
CA GLY A 141 -13.91 -11.24 9.26
C GLY A 141 -12.57 -11.92 9.44
N LEU A 142 -12.26 -12.35 10.66
CA LEU A 142 -11.10 -13.16 11.00
C LEU A 142 -11.53 -14.20 12.04
N VAL A 143 -11.24 -15.48 11.78
CA VAL A 143 -11.36 -16.55 12.77
C VAL A 143 -10.15 -17.47 12.63
N THR A 144 -9.47 -17.73 13.74
CA THR A 144 -8.26 -18.58 13.75
C THR A 144 -8.31 -19.65 14.82
N ASN A 145 -7.48 -20.68 14.65
CA ASN A 145 -7.39 -21.82 15.55
C ASN A 145 -6.79 -21.48 16.92
N ASN A 146 -6.08 -20.35 17.06
CA ASN A 146 -5.58 -19.88 18.34
C ASN A 146 -6.62 -19.07 19.15
N GLY A 147 -7.87 -18.99 18.64
CA GLY A 147 -8.98 -18.29 19.27
C GLY A 147 -9.10 -16.81 18.90
N SER A 148 -8.26 -16.28 17.98
CA SER A 148 -8.43 -14.88 17.52
C SER A 148 -9.71 -14.75 16.69
N ARG A 149 -10.44 -13.66 16.93
CA ARG A 149 -11.65 -13.28 16.21
C ARG A 149 -11.66 -11.77 16.00
N ALA A 150 -11.95 -11.33 14.78
CA ALA A 150 -12.07 -9.91 14.49
C ALA A 150 -13.02 -9.68 13.31
N PHE A 151 -13.50 -8.45 13.19
CA PHE A 151 -14.15 -7.97 11.98
C PHE A 151 -13.70 -6.55 11.68
N ALA A 152 -13.77 -6.16 10.42
CA ALA A 152 -13.48 -4.82 9.94
C ALA A 152 -14.48 -4.42 8.87
N LEU A 153 -14.84 -3.12 8.87
CA LEU A 153 -15.60 -2.45 7.81
C LEU A 153 -14.76 -1.30 7.31
N ALA A 154 -14.65 -1.15 6.01
CA ALA A 154 -13.85 -0.08 5.41
C ALA A 154 -14.51 0.47 4.15
N GLY A 155 -14.25 1.74 3.86
CA GLY A 155 -14.65 2.39 2.63
C GLY A 155 -13.59 3.39 2.16
N ALA A 156 -13.36 3.42 0.84
CA ALA A 156 -12.57 4.43 0.18
C ALA A 156 -13.38 5.00 -0.99
N LEU A 157 -13.76 6.26 -0.88
CA LEU A 157 -14.61 6.97 -1.82
C LEU A 157 -13.79 8.00 -2.58
N PHE A 158 -13.97 8.04 -3.90
CA PHE A 158 -13.28 8.95 -4.81
C PHE A 158 -14.33 9.70 -5.61
N PHE A 159 -14.33 11.03 -5.55
CA PHE A 159 -15.36 11.85 -6.16
C PHE A 159 -14.90 13.25 -6.55
N GLY A 160 -15.79 13.99 -7.23
CA GLY A 160 -15.52 15.35 -7.68
C GLY A 160 -14.42 15.41 -8.73
N GLU A 161 -14.50 14.56 -9.75
CA GLU A 161 -13.46 14.46 -10.79
C GLU A 161 -12.07 14.19 -10.22
N ASN A 162 -12.02 13.24 -9.28
CA ASN A 162 -10.81 12.87 -8.55
C ASN A 162 -10.19 14.03 -7.75
N THR A 163 -11.05 14.92 -7.24
CA THR A 163 -10.62 16.05 -6.38
C THR A 163 -10.61 15.66 -4.91
N TYR A 164 -11.52 14.79 -4.49
CA TYR A 164 -11.68 14.41 -3.09
C TYR A 164 -11.56 12.90 -2.91
N HIS A 165 -10.83 12.49 -1.87
CA HIS A 165 -10.75 11.12 -1.39
C HIS A 165 -11.21 11.10 0.07
N ALA A 166 -12.14 10.22 0.40
CA ALA A 166 -12.60 9.99 1.76
C ALA A 166 -12.40 8.52 2.10
N THR A 167 -11.72 8.24 3.21
CA THR A 167 -11.46 6.88 3.69
C THR A 167 -11.97 6.76 5.12
N ALA A 168 -12.66 5.66 5.42
CA ALA A 168 -13.08 5.32 6.78
C ALA A 168 -12.82 3.84 7.03
N LEU A 169 -12.45 3.51 8.27
CA LEU A 169 -12.24 2.15 8.75
C LEU A 169 -12.77 2.03 10.18
N TYR A 170 -13.50 0.98 10.45
CA TYR A 170 -13.81 0.51 11.78
C TYR A 170 -13.43 -0.97 11.90
N ALA A 171 -12.69 -1.32 12.95
CA ALA A 171 -12.39 -2.71 13.23
C ALA A 171 -12.48 -2.99 14.73
N ARG A 172 -12.92 -4.21 15.07
CA ARG A 172 -12.96 -4.71 16.44
C ARG A 172 -12.56 -6.16 16.47
N GLY A 173 -11.81 -6.55 17.50
CA GLY A 173 -11.39 -7.94 17.62
C GLY A 173 -10.75 -8.27 18.94
N ASN A 174 -10.63 -9.58 19.13
CA ASN A 174 -9.83 -10.21 20.16
C ASN A 174 -8.75 -11.02 19.42
N LEU A 175 -7.50 -10.62 19.60
CA LEU A 175 -6.34 -11.18 18.91
C LEU A 175 -5.41 -11.86 19.91
N ASN A 176 -5.07 -13.09 19.64
CA ASN A 176 -4.09 -13.88 20.38
C ASN A 176 -2.81 -13.95 19.57
N TYR A 177 -1.70 -13.45 20.10
CA TYR A 177 -0.42 -13.43 19.39
C TYR A 177 0.77 -13.53 20.34
N ASN A 178 1.97 -13.73 19.79
CA ASN A 178 3.21 -13.74 20.57
C ASN A 178 4.00 -12.45 20.29
N LEU A 179 4.46 -11.80 21.36
CA LEU A 179 5.44 -10.73 21.30
C LEU A 179 6.84 -11.34 21.42
N TYR A 180 7.74 -10.95 20.52
CA TYR A 180 9.12 -11.45 20.45
C TYR A 180 10.17 -10.50 21.06
N GLY A 181 9.72 -9.38 21.65
CA GLY A 181 10.58 -8.29 22.12
C GLY A 181 10.80 -7.21 21.06
N THR A 182 11.62 -6.21 21.38
CA THR A 182 11.99 -5.12 20.49
C THR A 182 13.40 -5.30 19.95
N GLY A 183 13.64 -4.91 18.68
CA GLY A 183 14.92 -5.06 18.00
C GLY A 183 15.18 -6.43 17.40
N VAL A 184 16.23 -6.52 16.59
CA VAL A 184 16.63 -7.75 15.89
C VAL A 184 17.13 -8.81 16.88
N ASP A 185 17.89 -8.41 17.88
CA ASP A 185 18.52 -9.34 18.84
C ASP A 185 17.50 -9.99 19.77
N ALA A 186 16.53 -9.24 20.29
CA ALA A 186 15.45 -9.80 21.09
C ALA A 186 14.66 -10.87 20.34
N SER A 187 14.41 -10.64 19.06
CA SER A 187 13.77 -11.63 18.20
C SER A 187 14.61 -12.89 17.96
N ARG A 188 15.94 -12.80 18.04
CA ARG A 188 16.88 -13.94 17.90
C ARG A 188 16.94 -14.81 19.14
N THR A 189 16.67 -14.28 20.33
CA THR A 189 16.70 -15.05 21.59
C THR A 189 15.60 -16.11 21.67
N GLY A 190 14.61 -16.05 20.80
CA GLY A 190 13.48 -16.99 20.78
C GLY A 190 12.45 -16.73 21.89
N LEU A 191 12.57 -15.66 22.65
CA LEU A 191 11.60 -15.26 23.67
C LEU A 191 10.23 -15.05 23.02
N LYS A 192 9.19 -15.70 23.58
CA LYS A 192 7.81 -15.58 23.14
C LYS A 192 6.94 -15.25 24.33
N ILE A 193 6.34 -14.10 24.33
CA ILE A 193 5.40 -13.65 25.37
C ILE A 193 3.99 -13.75 24.77
N PRO A 194 3.17 -14.71 25.19
CA PRO A 194 1.82 -14.88 24.67
C PRO A 194 0.92 -13.77 25.20
N LEU A 195 0.29 -13.03 24.30
CA LEU A 195 -0.59 -11.91 24.60
C LEU A 195 -1.99 -12.16 24.03
N GLU A 196 -2.98 -11.63 24.73
CA GLU A 196 -4.34 -11.44 24.25
C GLU A 196 -4.61 -9.93 24.19
N GLN A 197 -5.06 -9.45 23.06
CA GLN A 197 -5.42 -8.05 22.85
C GLN A 197 -6.87 -7.96 22.39
N ASN A 198 -7.72 -7.41 23.25
CA ASN A 198 -9.10 -7.08 22.91
C ASN A 198 -9.18 -5.58 22.64
N GLY A 199 -9.70 -5.19 21.48
CA GLY A 199 -9.72 -3.78 21.15
C GLY A 199 -10.57 -3.43 19.95
N GLN A 200 -10.65 -2.12 19.71
CA GLN A 200 -11.33 -1.53 18.56
C GLN A 200 -10.52 -0.34 18.05
N VAL A 201 -10.64 -0.09 16.75
CA VAL A 201 -10.05 1.06 16.09
C VAL A 201 -11.05 1.69 15.14
N PHE A 202 -11.10 3.01 15.17
CA PHE A 202 -11.80 3.84 14.20
C PHE A 202 -10.80 4.78 13.55
N PHE A 203 -10.87 4.90 12.24
CA PHE A 203 -9.99 5.74 11.45
C PHE A 203 -10.79 6.46 10.38
N VAL A 204 -10.52 7.74 10.18
CA VAL A 204 -11.06 8.53 9.07
C VAL A 204 -10.00 9.44 8.49
N GLU A 205 -10.07 9.62 7.18
CA GLU A 205 -9.16 10.43 6.40
C GLU A 205 -9.93 11.14 5.30
N PHE A 206 -9.62 12.40 5.07
CA PHE A 206 -10.18 13.19 3.98
C PHE A 206 -9.09 13.94 3.27
N LEU A 207 -8.86 13.62 1.98
CA LEU A 207 -7.83 14.26 1.16
C LEU A 207 -8.46 15.12 0.07
N ARG A 208 -7.83 16.25 -0.22
CA ARG A 208 -8.16 17.15 -1.32
C ARG A 208 -6.99 17.25 -2.29
N ARG A 209 -7.27 17.25 -3.57
CA ARG A 209 -6.28 17.49 -4.61
C ARG A 209 -5.79 18.94 -4.57
N LEU A 210 -4.47 19.14 -4.48
CA LEU A 210 -3.80 20.44 -4.48
C LEU A 210 -3.36 20.87 -5.90
N GLY A 211 -2.89 19.94 -6.70
CA GLY A 211 -2.30 20.14 -8.02
C GLY A 211 -1.28 19.05 -8.31
N TRP A 212 -0.83 18.91 -9.56
CA TRP A 212 0.16 17.92 -10.02
C TRP A 212 -0.08 16.50 -9.50
N LYS A 213 -1.38 16.13 -9.29
CA LYS A 213 -1.84 14.85 -8.70
C LYS A 213 -1.43 14.65 -7.23
N PHE A 214 -1.04 15.72 -6.51
CA PHE A 214 -0.89 15.67 -5.06
C PHE A 214 -2.24 15.83 -4.35
N PHE A 215 -2.40 15.04 -3.29
CA PHE A 215 -3.52 15.06 -2.38
C PHE A 215 -2.99 15.29 -0.98
N LEU A 216 -3.59 16.20 -0.24
CA LEU A 216 -3.26 16.48 1.16
C LEU A 216 -4.53 16.55 1.96
N GLY A 217 -4.49 16.09 3.18
CA GLY A 217 -5.59 16.26 4.10
C GLY A 217 -5.39 15.63 5.46
N PRO A 218 -6.32 15.94 6.38
CA PRO A 218 -6.28 15.45 7.75
C PRO A 218 -6.67 13.97 7.82
N ARG A 219 -6.17 13.34 8.88
CA ARG A 219 -6.54 11.99 9.30
C ARG A 219 -6.69 11.93 10.80
N PHE A 220 -7.62 11.12 11.26
CA PHE A 220 -7.94 10.94 12.65
C PHE A 220 -8.05 9.46 12.99
N LEU A 221 -7.44 9.07 14.11
CA LEU A 221 -7.41 7.70 14.60
C LEU A 221 -7.85 7.65 16.06
N LEU A 222 -8.76 6.76 16.35
CA LEU A 222 -9.18 6.37 17.70
C LEU A 222 -8.92 4.88 17.87
N GLY A 223 -8.11 4.51 18.84
CA GLY A 223 -7.84 3.12 19.18
C GLY A 223 -8.05 2.91 20.68
N GLU A 224 -8.75 1.85 21.03
CA GLU A 224 -8.89 1.41 22.41
C GLU A 224 -8.55 -0.07 22.47
N SER A 225 -7.70 -0.44 23.40
CA SER A 225 -7.41 -1.85 23.60
C SER A 225 -7.02 -2.19 25.03
N THR A 226 -7.24 -3.44 25.39
CA THR A 226 -6.75 -4.05 26.61
C THR A 226 -5.86 -5.22 26.21
N ILE A 227 -4.63 -5.22 26.70
CA ILE A 227 -3.63 -6.27 26.45
C ILE A 227 -3.43 -7.03 27.74
N THR A 228 -3.61 -8.33 27.71
CA THR A 228 -3.41 -9.24 28.86
C THR A 228 -2.36 -10.29 28.52
N LEU A 229 -1.63 -10.76 29.52
CA LEU A 229 -0.74 -11.90 29.40
C LEU A 229 -1.57 -13.18 29.38
N ARG A 230 -1.29 -14.08 28.45
CA ARG A 230 -1.92 -15.40 28.42
C ARG A 230 -1.05 -16.40 29.21
N PRO A 231 -1.66 -17.34 29.96
CA PRO A 231 -0.93 -18.46 30.52
C PRO A 231 -0.25 -19.26 29.41
N SER A 232 1.02 -19.62 29.58
CA SER A 232 1.68 -20.56 28.69
C SER A 232 1.04 -21.94 28.85
N SER A 233 0.72 -22.60 27.73
CA SER A 233 0.19 -23.97 27.74
C SER A 233 1.21 -24.88 28.42
N GLY A 234 0.84 -25.48 29.58
CA GLY A 234 1.71 -26.32 30.41
C GLY A 234 2.33 -25.64 31.64
N SER A 235 2.04 -24.38 31.90
CA SER A 235 2.43 -23.73 33.17
C SER A 235 1.46 -24.18 34.28
N THR A 236 2.01 -24.73 35.35
CA THR A 236 1.29 -25.05 36.59
C THR A 236 1.08 -23.82 37.48
N LEU A 237 1.60 -22.66 37.05
CA LEU A 237 1.39 -21.40 37.73
C LEU A 237 -0.05 -20.91 37.53
N PRO A 238 -0.69 -20.36 38.57
CA PRO A 238 -2.00 -19.74 38.40
C PRO A 238 -1.88 -18.65 37.33
N PRO A 239 -2.95 -18.39 36.55
CA PRO A 239 -2.93 -17.31 35.57
C PRO A 239 -2.52 -16.04 36.33
N PRO A 240 -1.61 -15.24 35.76
CA PRO A 240 -1.25 -13.96 36.35
C PRO A 240 -2.55 -13.19 36.61
N PRO A 241 -2.67 -12.47 37.74
CA PRO A 241 -3.85 -11.64 37.98
C PRO A 241 -4.07 -10.79 36.74
N ASP A 242 -5.33 -10.53 36.36
CA ASP A 242 -5.74 -9.78 35.18
C ASP A 242 -5.10 -8.37 35.14
N VAL A 243 -3.79 -8.31 34.94
CA VAL A 243 -3.05 -7.07 34.73
C VAL A 243 -3.25 -6.66 33.27
N GLY A 244 -4.48 -6.24 32.98
CA GLY A 244 -4.80 -5.71 31.67
C GLY A 244 -4.18 -4.33 31.47
N LEU A 245 -3.22 -4.22 30.58
CA LEU A 245 -2.73 -2.92 30.12
C LEU A 245 -3.81 -2.28 29.24
N ARG A 246 -4.70 -1.48 29.86
CA ARG A 246 -5.69 -0.70 29.11
C ARG A 246 -5.00 0.48 28.44
N THR A 247 -5.22 0.64 27.15
CA THR A 247 -4.62 1.70 26.34
C THR A 247 -5.66 2.37 25.46
N ASN A 248 -5.61 3.71 25.43
CA ASN A 248 -6.33 4.55 24.50
C ASN A 248 -5.31 5.25 23.64
N LEU A 249 -5.43 5.14 22.34
CA LEU A 249 -4.62 5.85 21.35
C LEU A 249 -5.52 6.80 20.57
N ARG A 250 -5.19 8.07 20.61
CA ARG A 250 -5.90 9.09 19.83
C ARG A 250 -4.88 9.93 19.11
N ALA A 251 -5.00 10.00 17.80
CA ALA A 251 -4.09 10.76 16.97
C ALA A 251 -4.84 11.66 16.01
N LEU A 252 -4.28 12.85 15.84
CA LEU A 252 -4.55 13.73 14.72
C LEU A 252 -3.32 13.73 13.83
N GLY A 253 -3.50 13.60 12.53
CA GLY A 253 -2.40 13.53 11.59
C GLY A 253 -2.77 14.13 10.26
N PHE A 254 -1.86 13.97 9.32
CA PHE A 254 -2.10 14.31 7.92
C PHE A 254 -1.46 13.28 6.98
N ARG A 255 -1.95 13.26 5.76
CA ARG A 255 -1.37 12.47 4.67
C ARG A 255 -1.11 13.35 3.47
N LEU A 256 0.07 13.20 2.89
CA LEU A 256 0.44 13.73 1.58
C LEU A 256 0.63 12.55 0.63
N GLN A 257 -0.17 12.50 -0.43
CA GLN A 257 -0.13 11.42 -1.40
C GLN A 257 -0.02 11.96 -2.82
N ARG A 258 0.80 11.33 -3.65
CA ARG A 258 0.79 11.50 -5.10
C ARG A 258 0.65 10.15 -5.76
N ASP A 259 -0.44 9.94 -6.47
CA ASP A 259 -0.73 8.69 -7.14
C ASP A 259 -0.91 8.93 -8.64
N THR A 260 0.03 8.42 -9.44
CA THR A 260 0.00 8.51 -10.90
C THR A 260 -0.29 7.18 -11.57
N ARG A 261 -0.60 6.14 -10.79
CA ARG A 261 -0.93 4.81 -11.31
C ARG A 261 -2.25 4.86 -12.07
N PRO A 262 -2.32 4.30 -13.29
CA PRO A 262 -3.57 4.26 -14.07
C PRO A 262 -4.59 3.29 -13.47
N ASN A 263 -4.12 2.23 -12.79
CA ASN A 263 -4.94 1.27 -12.08
C ASN A 263 -4.34 1.00 -10.70
N ARG A 264 -5.14 1.12 -9.66
CA ARG A 264 -4.69 0.92 -8.27
C ARG A 264 -4.67 -0.55 -7.84
N PHE A 265 -5.47 -1.40 -8.49
CA PHE A 265 -5.56 -2.82 -8.17
C PHE A 265 -4.46 -3.64 -8.85
N TYR A 266 -4.04 -3.22 -10.05
CA TYR A 266 -2.97 -3.84 -10.83
C TYR A 266 -2.17 -2.75 -11.54
N PRO A 267 -1.29 -2.05 -10.84
CA PRO A 267 -0.47 -1.01 -11.44
C PRO A 267 0.60 -1.62 -12.35
N THR A 268 0.65 -1.14 -13.59
CA THR A 268 1.65 -1.54 -14.60
C THR A 268 2.66 -0.43 -14.87
N THR A 269 2.26 0.82 -14.65
CA THR A 269 3.08 2.02 -14.84
C THR A 269 2.75 3.07 -13.78
N GLY A 270 3.54 4.12 -13.71
CA GLY A 270 3.32 5.22 -12.79
C GLY A 270 4.06 5.07 -11.46
N THR A 271 3.70 5.93 -10.52
CA THR A 271 4.31 6.02 -9.19
C THR A 271 3.23 6.25 -8.14
N LEU A 272 3.48 5.74 -6.94
CA LEU A 272 2.81 6.15 -5.71
C LEU A 272 3.86 6.72 -4.77
N LEU A 273 3.67 7.95 -4.32
CA LEU A 273 4.38 8.55 -3.21
C LEU A 273 3.35 8.81 -2.11
N ASP A 274 3.62 8.34 -0.91
CA ASP A 274 2.70 8.38 0.21
C ASP A 274 3.47 8.71 1.49
N PHE A 275 3.10 9.80 2.12
CA PHE A 275 3.66 10.21 3.40
C PHE A 275 2.54 10.43 4.40
N THR A 276 2.65 9.84 5.58
CA THR A 276 1.72 10.04 6.69
C THR A 276 2.47 10.44 7.94
N ALA A 277 1.89 11.37 8.69
CA ALA A 277 2.36 11.76 10.01
C ALA A 277 1.17 11.75 10.98
N ASP A 278 1.28 10.97 12.04
CA ASP A 278 0.27 10.84 13.09
C ASP A 278 0.84 11.29 14.44
N PHE A 279 0.17 12.21 15.09
CA PHE A 279 0.56 12.81 16.36
C PHE A 279 -0.39 12.33 17.46
N PHE A 280 0.10 11.45 18.30
CA PHE A 280 -0.59 10.97 19.47
C PHE A 280 -0.29 11.89 20.65
N SER A 281 -1.33 12.34 21.37
CA SER A 281 -1.18 13.30 22.45
C SER A 281 -2.14 13.00 23.60
N GLU A 282 -1.63 13.14 24.83
CA GLU A 282 -2.45 13.08 26.04
C GLU A 282 -3.52 14.18 26.04
N GLY A 283 -3.24 15.34 25.44
CA GLY A 283 -4.23 16.41 25.26
C GLY A 283 -5.42 16.01 24.37
N LEU A 284 -5.27 15.01 23.50
CA LEU A 284 -6.35 14.39 22.74
C LEU A 284 -7.03 13.23 23.48
N GLY A 285 -6.54 12.89 24.69
CA GLY A 285 -6.98 11.73 25.47
C GLY A 285 -6.29 10.42 25.11
N SER A 286 -5.14 10.47 24.43
CA SER A 286 -4.25 9.33 24.27
C SER A 286 -3.54 9.04 25.59
N LYS A 287 -3.25 7.75 25.86
CA LYS A 287 -2.45 7.35 27.03
C LYS A 287 -0.97 7.68 26.89
N TYR A 288 -0.50 7.83 25.65
CA TYR A 288 0.91 8.06 25.31
C TYR A 288 1.04 9.24 24.36
N SER A 289 2.09 10.03 24.53
CA SER A 289 2.47 11.11 23.63
C SER A 289 3.66 10.67 22.77
N PHE A 290 3.43 10.52 21.47
CA PHE A 290 4.46 10.13 20.50
C PHE A 290 4.02 10.51 19.08
N GLN A 291 4.94 10.44 18.14
CA GLN A 291 4.70 10.69 16.73
C GLN A 291 5.05 9.45 15.91
N SER A 292 4.29 9.20 14.82
CA SER A 292 4.57 8.13 13.86
C SER A 292 4.62 8.71 12.46
N TYR A 293 5.71 8.48 11.77
CA TYR A 293 5.96 8.92 10.40
C TYR A 293 6.12 7.71 9.51
N LYS A 294 5.43 7.69 8.37
CA LYS A 294 5.55 6.62 7.38
C LYS A 294 5.68 7.23 6.00
N PHE A 295 6.65 6.74 5.26
CA PHE A 295 6.87 7.09 3.87
C PHE A 295 6.87 5.83 3.03
N THR A 296 6.16 5.86 1.90
CA THR A 296 6.14 4.78 0.91
C THR A 296 6.35 5.37 -0.47
N PHE A 297 7.23 4.76 -1.24
CA PHE A 297 7.46 5.08 -2.63
C PHE A 297 7.38 3.80 -3.47
N ASN A 298 6.41 3.75 -4.39
CA ASN A 298 6.30 2.67 -5.36
C ASN A 298 6.54 3.20 -6.77
N LYS A 299 7.28 2.43 -7.57
CA LYS A 299 7.51 2.70 -8.99
C LYS A 299 7.16 1.45 -9.80
N TYR A 300 6.44 1.66 -10.88
CA TYR A 300 6.03 0.59 -11.78
C TYR A 300 6.50 0.90 -13.19
N ALA A 301 7.11 -0.10 -13.84
CA ALA A 301 7.58 -0.02 -15.22
C ALA A 301 7.09 -1.23 -16.00
N SER A 302 6.32 -0.99 -17.06
CA SER A 302 5.96 -2.04 -18.01
C SER A 302 7.17 -2.36 -18.89
N LEU A 303 7.61 -3.60 -18.88
CA LEU A 303 8.71 -4.11 -19.75
C LEU A 303 8.16 -4.71 -21.05
N GLY A 304 6.89 -4.47 -21.35
CA GLY A 304 6.16 -4.98 -22.49
C GLY A 304 4.70 -5.24 -22.12
N GLN A 305 3.94 -5.88 -23.00
CA GLN A 305 2.49 -6.09 -22.79
C GLN A 305 2.15 -7.03 -21.62
N LYS A 306 3.08 -7.89 -21.22
CA LYS A 306 2.83 -8.96 -20.24
C LYS A 306 3.76 -8.94 -19.03
N GLN A 307 4.65 -7.97 -18.95
CA GLN A 307 5.71 -7.94 -17.95
C GLN A 307 5.72 -6.59 -17.24
N VAL A 308 5.79 -6.61 -15.92
CA VAL A 308 5.88 -5.42 -15.09
C VAL A 308 7.00 -5.60 -14.08
N LEU A 309 7.86 -4.59 -13.98
CA LEU A 309 8.81 -4.45 -12.90
C LEU A 309 8.26 -3.43 -11.90
N ALA A 310 8.12 -3.84 -10.65
CA ALA A 310 7.61 -3.00 -9.57
C ALA A 310 8.66 -2.87 -8.47
N PHE A 311 8.86 -1.66 -7.99
CA PHE A 311 9.74 -1.32 -6.88
C PHE A 311 8.93 -0.72 -5.74
N ASP A 312 9.24 -1.13 -4.51
CA ASP A 312 8.67 -0.62 -3.26
C ASP A 312 9.78 -0.21 -2.30
N LEU A 313 9.66 1.00 -1.76
CA LEU A 313 10.49 1.54 -0.68
C LEU A 313 9.57 2.00 0.44
N GLY A 314 9.76 1.45 1.63
CA GLY A 314 9.05 1.84 2.84
C GLY A 314 10.00 2.32 3.92
N ILE A 315 9.69 3.46 4.53
CA ILE A 315 10.41 4.02 5.67
C ILE A 315 9.39 4.33 6.76
N CYS A 316 9.72 3.98 7.99
CA CYS A 316 8.94 4.29 9.16
C CYS A 316 9.85 4.81 10.27
N GLY A 317 9.37 5.80 11.03
CA GLY A 317 10.04 6.33 12.20
C GLY A 317 9.05 6.75 13.28
N THR A 318 9.41 6.53 14.54
CA THR A 318 8.62 6.96 15.70
C THR A 318 9.44 7.81 16.64
N GLY A 319 8.88 8.96 17.04
CA GLY A 319 9.47 9.89 18.01
C GLY A 319 8.72 9.86 19.34
N GLY A 320 9.32 10.42 20.40
CA GLY A 320 8.72 10.46 21.73
C GLY A 320 8.76 9.12 22.46
N HIS A 321 7.69 8.77 23.17
CA HIS A 321 7.58 7.58 24.03
C HIS A 321 6.46 6.65 23.52
N PRO A 322 6.64 5.99 22.37
CA PRO A 322 5.65 5.07 21.84
C PRO A 322 5.55 3.81 22.72
N PRO A 323 4.36 3.25 22.92
CA PRO A 323 4.24 1.88 23.40
C PRO A 323 4.84 0.92 22.36
N PHE A 324 5.17 -0.33 22.74
CA PHE A 324 5.81 -1.29 21.81
C PHE A 324 5.02 -1.47 20.51
N TYR A 325 3.67 -1.46 20.56
CA TYR A 325 2.79 -1.57 19.40
C TYR A 325 2.64 -0.26 18.61
N GLY A 326 3.17 0.86 19.11
CA GLY A 326 3.29 2.14 18.39
C GLY A 326 4.55 2.24 17.55
N ASN A 327 5.51 1.32 17.72
CA ASN A 327 6.74 1.25 16.93
C ASN A 327 6.48 0.82 15.48
N CYS A 328 7.52 0.93 14.65
CA CYS A 328 7.53 0.42 13.31
C CYS A 328 7.57 -1.11 13.32
N ILE A 329 6.59 -1.75 12.67
CA ILE A 329 6.43 -3.19 12.69
C ILE A 329 6.80 -3.74 11.32
N TYR A 330 7.81 -4.61 11.28
CA TYR A 330 8.29 -5.25 10.08
C TYR A 330 7.36 -6.37 9.61
N GLY A 331 7.24 -6.56 8.30
CA GLY A 331 6.41 -7.61 7.70
C GLY A 331 4.91 -7.30 7.66
N THR A 332 4.50 -6.08 8.01
CA THR A 332 3.12 -5.59 7.81
C THR A 332 2.95 -5.01 6.41
N ASN A 333 1.71 -4.89 5.94
CA ASN A 333 1.35 -4.29 4.65
C ASN A 333 2.10 -4.87 3.43
N ASN A 334 2.48 -6.16 3.51
CA ASN A 334 3.23 -6.87 2.47
C ASN A 334 4.64 -6.32 2.18
N GLN A 335 5.11 -5.39 2.97
CA GLN A 335 6.48 -4.91 2.92
C GLN A 335 7.40 -6.03 3.41
N LEU A 336 8.36 -6.39 2.56
CA LEU A 336 9.33 -7.47 2.76
C LEU A 336 8.70 -8.79 3.24
N ARG A 337 7.99 -9.47 2.36
CA ARG A 337 7.41 -10.80 2.58
C ARG A 337 8.50 -11.80 3.00
N GLY A 338 8.17 -12.81 3.78
CA GLY A 338 9.11 -13.81 4.31
C GLY A 338 9.32 -13.70 5.82
N TYR A 339 8.79 -12.65 6.44
CA TYR A 339 8.84 -12.46 7.88
C TYR A 339 7.44 -12.39 8.49
N THR A 340 7.30 -12.99 9.66
CA THR A 340 6.06 -12.89 10.43
C THR A 340 5.87 -11.46 10.91
N ALA A 341 4.70 -10.86 10.67
CA ALA A 341 4.36 -9.54 11.17
C ALA A 341 4.53 -9.46 12.69
N GLY A 342 5.20 -8.41 13.17
CA GLY A 342 5.45 -8.20 14.60
C GLY A 342 6.61 -9.01 15.18
N ARG A 343 7.30 -9.84 14.38
CA ARG A 343 8.52 -10.52 14.84
C ARG A 343 9.68 -9.54 15.04
N TYR A 344 9.80 -8.59 14.14
CA TYR A 344 10.79 -7.52 14.22
C TYR A 344 10.07 -6.18 14.31
N LEU A 345 10.30 -5.45 15.37
CA LEU A 345 9.73 -4.14 15.60
C LEU A 345 10.74 -3.26 16.34
N ASP A 346 10.83 -2.01 15.94
CA ASP A 346 11.64 -1.01 16.61
C ASP A 346 11.19 0.41 16.22
N ARG A 347 11.88 1.43 16.71
CA ARG A 347 11.54 2.84 16.47
C ARG A 347 11.68 3.26 15.02
N TYR A 348 12.64 2.68 14.30
CA TYR A 348 12.91 3.00 12.89
C TYR A 348 12.92 1.73 12.05
N MET A 349 12.46 1.86 10.82
CA MET A 349 12.43 0.78 9.84
C MET A 349 12.65 1.33 8.44
N ALA A 350 13.46 0.62 7.66
CA ALA A 350 13.60 0.84 6.23
C ALA A 350 13.48 -0.49 5.49
N VAL A 351 12.74 -0.52 4.39
CA VAL A 351 12.57 -1.71 3.54
C VAL A 351 12.60 -1.31 2.07
N ALA A 352 13.25 -2.13 1.25
CA ALA A 352 13.24 -2.00 -0.19
C ALA A 352 12.94 -3.37 -0.83
N GLN A 353 12.04 -3.42 -1.79
CA GLN A 353 11.61 -4.65 -2.46
C GLN A 353 11.45 -4.43 -3.95
N LEU A 354 11.89 -5.41 -4.74
CA LEU A 354 11.70 -5.47 -6.17
C LEU A 354 10.80 -6.66 -6.50
N GLU A 355 9.85 -6.47 -7.41
CA GLU A 355 8.92 -7.50 -7.84
C GLU A 355 8.80 -7.52 -9.37
N TYR A 356 9.01 -8.69 -9.97
CA TYR A 356 8.78 -8.93 -11.38
C TYR A 356 7.49 -9.72 -11.54
N ARG A 357 6.56 -9.17 -12.35
CA ARG A 357 5.25 -9.75 -12.65
C ARG A 357 5.17 -10.19 -14.09
N LEU A 358 4.71 -11.43 -14.31
CA LEU A 358 4.50 -12.01 -15.64
C LEU A 358 3.04 -12.41 -15.80
N VAL A 359 2.34 -11.84 -16.78
CA VAL A 359 0.97 -12.21 -17.14
C VAL A 359 1.01 -13.46 -18.05
N LEU A 360 0.36 -14.52 -17.61
CA LEU A 360 0.20 -15.76 -18.35
C LEU A 360 -1.15 -15.79 -19.10
N PRO A 361 -1.33 -16.72 -20.05
CA PRO A 361 -2.60 -16.91 -20.74
C PRO A 361 -3.77 -17.18 -19.78
N LYS A 362 -4.98 -16.88 -20.25
CA LYS A 362 -6.25 -17.05 -19.53
C LYS A 362 -6.38 -16.06 -18.37
N ARG A 363 -6.17 -16.49 -17.13
CA ARG A 363 -6.38 -15.68 -15.89
C ARG A 363 -5.22 -15.80 -14.92
N PHE A 364 -4.11 -16.38 -15.33
CA PHE A 364 -3.00 -16.65 -14.45
C PHE A 364 -1.87 -15.63 -14.62
N GLY A 365 -1.06 -15.50 -13.60
CA GLY A 365 0.18 -14.75 -13.59
C GLY A 365 1.17 -15.36 -12.61
N LEU A 366 2.45 -15.07 -12.85
CA LEU A 366 3.57 -15.44 -11.99
C LEU A 366 4.24 -14.18 -11.47
N VAL A 367 4.78 -14.29 -10.26
CA VAL A 367 5.54 -13.21 -9.63
C VAL A 367 6.80 -13.78 -9.01
N GLY A 368 7.92 -13.10 -9.21
CA GLY A 368 9.16 -13.30 -8.47
C GLY A 368 9.53 -12.01 -7.77
N PHE A 369 10.02 -12.09 -6.54
CA PHE A 369 10.39 -10.90 -5.77
C PHE A 369 11.57 -11.14 -4.85
N GLY A 370 12.26 -10.05 -4.52
CA GLY A 370 13.32 -10.01 -3.53
C GLY A 370 13.45 -8.64 -2.92
N GLY A 371 14.05 -8.58 -1.74
CA GLY A 371 14.22 -7.32 -1.04
C GLY A 371 15.09 -7.44 0.19
N ILE A 372 15.29 -6.32 0.84
CA ILE A 372 16.10 -6.17 2.04
C ILE A 372 15.49 -5.09 2.93
N GLY A 373 15.68 -5.20 4.23
CA GLY A 373 15.26 -4.18 5.18
C GLY A 373 15.98 -4.29 6.50
N GLU A 374 15.73 -3.31 7.35
CA GLU A 374 16.27 -3.21 8.72
C GLU A 374 15.22 -2.64 9.66
N VAL A 375 15.31 -3.01 10.94
CA VAL A 375 14.68 -2.32 12.07
C VAL A 375 15.74 -1.97 13.10
N VAL A 376 15.74 -0.74 13.57
CA VAL A 376 16.77 -0.22 14.48
C VAL A 376 16.17 0.71 15.54
N PRO A 377 16.78 0.77 16.75
CA PRO A 377 16.31 1.66 17.82
C PRO A 377 16.67 3.13 17.60
N GLY A 378 17.72 3.42 16.80
CA GLY A 378 18.20 4.75 16.47
C GLY A 378 18.58 4.85 15.00
N GLU A 379 18.41 6.02 14.40
CA GLU A 379 18.73 6.27 13.00
C GLU A 379 20.23 6.11 12.67
N ASP A 380 21.10 6.31 13.66
CA ASP A 380 22.55 6.10 13.58
C ASP A 380 22.96 4.62 13.49
N GLN A 381 22.00 3.71 13.70
CA GLN A 381 22.25 2.27 13.70
C GLN A 381 21.89 1.59 12.38
N PHE A 382 21.37 2.33 11.40
CA PHE A 382 21.16 1.79 10.07
C PHE A 382 22.47 1.37 9.38
N PHE A 383 22.36 0.40 8.48
CA PHE A 383 23.47 -0.12 7.65
C PHE A 383 24.55 -0.88 8.41
N ARG A 384 24.23 -1.41 9.59
CA ARG A 384 25.08 -2.38 10.28
C ARG A 384 24.78 -3.79 9.75
N ASN A 385 25.81 -4.52 9.31
CA ASN A 385 25.68 -5.81 8.62
C ASN A 385 24.84 -6.85 9.35
N ASP A 386 24.78 -6.80 10.67
CA ASP A 386 24.03 -7.77 11.49
C ASP A 386 22.51 -7.54 11.50
N ASN A 387 22.06 -6.35 11.14
CA ASN A 387 20.67 -5.95 11.21
C ASN A 387 19.90 -6.22 9.91
N PHE A 388 20.58 -6.50 8.80
CA PHE A 388 19.94 -6.74 7.52
C PHE A 388 19.03 -7.98 7.53
N LEU A 389 17.84 -7.80 7.02
CA LEU A 389 16.79 -8.80 6.90
C LEU A 389 16.46 -9.03 5.41
N PRO A 390 17.25 -9.87 4.69
CA PRO A 390 16.99 -10.17 3.30
C PRO A 390 15.75 -11.06 3.14
N SER A 391 15.04 -10.93 2.01
CA SER A 391 13.90 -11.73 1.66
C SER A 391 13.87 -12.01 0.17
N ALA A 392 13.39 -13.21 -0.21
CA ALA A 392 13.11 -13.58 -1.59
C ALA A 392 11.95 -14.55 -1.65
N GLY A 393 11.27 -14.60 -2.79
CA GLY A 393 10.15 -15.51 -2.97
C GLY A 393 9.51 -15.43 -4.34
N GLY A 394 8.39 -16.13 -4.46
CA GLY A 394 7.59 -16.14 -5.66
C GLY A 394 6.12 -16.38 -5.35
N GLY A 395 5.27 -16.16 -6.35
CA GLY A 395 3.84 -16.34 -6.14
C GLY A 395 3.05 -16.50 -7.44
N LEU A 396 1.81 -16.92 -7.24
CA LEU A 396 0.81 -17.08 -8.28
C LEU A 396 -0.22 -15.95 -8.20
N ARG A 397 -0.77 -15.61 -9.34
CA ARG A 397 -1.86 -14.66 -9.48
C ARG A 397 -3.00 -15.31 -10.24
N PHE A 398 -4.22 -15.09 -9.76
CA PHE A 398 -5.44 -15.51 -10.45
C PHE A 398 -6.41 -14.33 -10.57
N LEU A 399 -6.76 -13.94 -11.79
CA LEU A 399 -7.60 -12.79 -12.08
C LEU A 399 -9.05 -13.04 -11.65
N LEU A 400 -9.48 -12.46 -10.53
CA LEU A 400 -10.85 -12.52 -10.00
C LEU A 400 -11.79 -11.62 -10.80
N SER A 401 -11.43 -10.35 -10.97
CA SER A 401 -12.24 -9.37 -11.69
C SER A 401 -11.52 -8.88 -12.94
N LYS A 402 -12.07 -9.18 -14.12
CA LYS A 402 -11.55 -8.65 -15.40
C LYS A 402 -11.84 -7.15 -15.55
N LYS A 403 -12.97 -6.66 -15.02
CA LYS A 403 -13.40 -5.25 -15.15
C LYS A 403 -12.42 -4.32 -14.43
N TYR A 404 -12.01 -4.64 -13.21
CA TYR A 404 -11.14 -3.80 -12.39
C TYR A 404 -9.71 -4.35 -12.24
N HIS A 405 -9.42 -5.47 -12.88
CA HIS A 405 -8.13 -6.14 -12.85
C HIS A 405 -7.69 -6.49 -11.41
N VAL A 406 -8.57 -7.13 -10.66
CA VAL A 406 -8.31 -7.56 -9.28
C VAL A 406 -7.83 -8.99 -9.29
N ASN A 407 -6.66 -9.25 -8.70
CA ASN A 407 -6.06 -10.58 -8.60
C ASN A 407 -6.28 -11.19 -7.21
N LEU A 408 -6.47 -12.49 -7.15
CA LEU A 408 -6.15 -13.31 -5.99
C LEU A 408 -4.65 -13.63 -6.08
N ARG A 409 -3.90 -13.40 -5.02
CA ARG A 409 -2.47 -13.70 -4.95
C ARG A 409 -2.20 -14.80 -3.93
N THR A 410 -1.19 -15.59 -4.22
CA THR A 410 -0.62 -16.58 -3.30
C THR A 410 0.89 -16.45 -3.39
N ASP A 411 1.56 -16.13 -2.30
CA ASP A 411 3.00 -15.90 -2.25
C ASP A 411 3.65 -16.84 -1.22
N VAL A 412 4.80 -17.40 -1.59
CA VAL A 412 5.73 -18.09 -0.71
C VAL A 412 7.01 -17.27 -0.65
N ALA A 413 7.46 -16.95 0.55
CA ALA A 413 8.62 -16.10 0.75
C ALA A 413 9.50 -16.65 1.86
N PHE A 414 10.80 -16.46 1.68
CA PHE A 414 11.86 -16.87 2.59
C PHE A 414 12.62 -15.64 3.07
N GLY A 415 12.86 -15.56 4.36
CA GLY A 415 13.69 -14.56 5.02
C GLY A 415 14.77 -15.23 5.88
N ARG A 416 15.57 -14.43 6.58
CA ARG A 416 16.58 -14.94 7.52
C ARG A 416 15.86 -15.75 8.64
N ASN A 417 16.08 -17.06 8.69
CA ASN A 417 15.46 -17.99 9.66
C ASN A 417 13.92 -17.88 9.74
N SER A 418 13.29 -17.60 8.60
CA SER A 418 11.84 -17.42 8.52
C SER A 418 11.33 -17.78 7.13
N HIS A 419 10.12 -18.29 7.07
CA HIS A 419 9.39 -18.46 5.83
C HIS A 419 7.93 -18.09 6.07
N THR A 420 7.27 -17.59 5.05
CA THR A 420 5.85 -17.26 5.12
C THR A 420 5.14 -17.75 3.87
N TRP A 421 3.90 -18.13 4.07
CA TRP A 421 2.93 -18.35 3.01
C TRP A 421 1.77 -17.40 3.22
N SER A 422 1.37 -16.70 2.17
CA SER A 422 0.30 -15.70 2.26
C SER A 422 -0.65 -15.79 1.08
N ILE A 423 -1.93 -15.54 1.35
CA ILE A 423 -2.98 -15.36 0.35
C ILE A 423 -3.59 -13.99 0.56
N GLY A 424 -3.91 -13.30 -0.54
CA GLY A 424 -4.50 -11.97 -0.47
C GLY A 424 -5.25 -11.59 -1.74
N VAL A 425 -5.98 -10.48 -1.69
CA VAL A 425 -6.66 -9.88 -2.83
C VAL A 425 -5.91 -8.61 -3.25
N GLY A 426 -5.71 -8.43 -4.54
CA GLY A 426 -4.87 -7.37 -5.11
C GLY A 426 -3.39 -7.75 -5.23
N GLU A 427 -2.56 -6.79 -5.64
CA GLU A 427 -1.11 -6.96 -5.64
C GLU A 427 -0.50 -6.65 -4.27
N ALA A 428 0.78 -6.97 -4.09
CA ALA A 428 1.45 -6.74 -2.82
C ALA A 428 1.63 -5.24 -2.55
N PHE A 429 1.92 -4.46 -3.61
CA PHE A 429 2.05 -3.01 -3.58
C PHE A 429 1.80 -2.42 -4.96
#